data_2f9a0b569d16fcc950eb977e843ae274
#
_entry.id   2f9a0b569d16fcc950eb977e843ae274
#
_cell.length_a   1.000
_cell.length_b   1.000
_cell.length_c   1.000
_cell.angle_alpha   90.00
_cell.angle_beta   90.00
_cell.angle_gamma   90.00
#
_symmetry.space_group_name_H-M   'P 1'
#
loop_
_entity.id
_entity.type
_entity.pdbx_description
1 polymer ?
#
loop_
_entity_poly.entity_id
_entity_poly.type
_entity_poly.pdbx_seq_one_letter_code
_entity_poly.pdbx_strand_id
1 'polypeptide(L)'
;MSAKNKTARWSYSKHQWLGLIGGISLLVWGLSGLTHIAMVLFGPQQAQFMPPAASVALEGARPVAATLADKGIAEAVAVKTVPAPGGGVLWQVTEEPLVQRRYFRPSDGAEIAGGDRTQAEFLARHYLATDRAITSAVLQTGFDADYPWVNRLLPVWKLQFAGDDGLTAYVHTETSSLAAVNNTTQERLQSVFRALHTWEWGPQGIWTGLITALSLATLLASGSLQAFFLRDMPLPVSWLSLFVALVSLTLAR
;
A
#
# COMPACT_ATOMS: atom_id res chain seq x y z
N MET A 1 -50.09 -12.99 30.39
CA MET A 1 -49.20 -12.28 29.42
C MET A 1 -49.39 -12.92 28.07
N SER A 2 -49.76 -12.15 27.04
CA SER A 2 -49.97 -12.62 25.68
C SER A 2 -48.65 -13.13 25.08
N ALA A 3 -48.69 -14.18 24.23
CA ALA A 3 -47.55 -14.72 23.49
C ALA A 3 -46.81 -13.60 22.75
N LYS A 4 -47.53 -12.62 22.20
CA LYS A 4 -46.98 -11.44 21.51
C LYS A 4 -46.03 -10.63 22.43
N ASN A 5 -46.33 -10.47 23.72
CA ASN A 5 -45.46 -9.76 24.67
C ASN A 5 -44.20 -10.54 25.07
N LYS A 6 -44.27 -11.87 25.08
CA LYS A 6 -43.11 -12.73 25.34
C LYS A 6 -42.11 -12.66 24.18
N THR A 7 -42.61 -12.74 22.95
CA THR A 7 -41.79 -12.64 21.72
C THR A 7 -41.15 -11.27 21.59
N ALA A 8 -41.86 -10.20 21.87
CA ALA A 8 -41.34 -8.84 21.85
C ALA A 8 -40.17 -8.64 22.85
N ARG A 9 -40.37 -9.12 24.12
CA ARG A 9 -39.30 -9.07 25.14
C ARG A 9 -38.05 -9.88 24.75
N TRP A 10 -38.25 -11.07 24.25
CA TRP A 10 -37.15 -11.92 23.78
C TRP A 10 -36.37 -11.24 22.63
N SER A 11 -37.10 -10.73 21.65
CA SER A 11 -36.50 -9.99 20.51
C SER A 11 -35.70 -8.77 20.97
N TYR A 12 -36.25 -7.99 21.92
CA TYR A 12 -35.59 -6.81 22.48
C TYR A 12 -34.27 -7.18 23.19
N SER A 13 -34.31 -8.24 24.01
CA SER A 13 -33.10 -8.73 24.71
C SER A 13 -32.02 -9.22 23.72
N LYS A 14 -32.43 -9.97 22.69
CA LYS A 14 -31.44 -10.43 21.67
C LYS A 14 -30.89 -9.28 20.86
N HIS A 15 -31.70 -8.30 20.49
CA HIS A 15 -31.27 -7.09 19.82
C HIS A 15 -30.20 -6.32 20.62
N GLN A 16 -30.40 -6.16 21.94
CA GLN A 16 -29.42 -5.49 22.79
C GLN A 16 -28.06 -6.20 22.79
N TRP A 17 -28.05 -7.53 22.94
CA TRP A 17 -26.79 -8.31 22.90
C TRP A 17 -26.12 -8.29 21.54
N LEU A 18 -26.88 -8.48 20.46
CA LEU A 18 -26.37 -8.44 19.11
C LEU A 18 -25.86 -7.04 18.76
N GLY A 19 -26.58 -5.99 19.20
CA GLY A 19 -26.16 -4.61 19.03
C GLY A 19 -24.88 -4.27 19.81
N LEU A 20 -24.73 -4.84 21.02
CA LEU A 20 -23.50 -4.67 21.80
C LEU A 20 -22.29 -5.33 21.10
N ILE A 21 -22.42 -6.57 20.65
CA ILE A 21 -21.35 -7.29 19.96
C ILE A 21 -21.00 -6.59 18.65
N GLY A 22 -21.99 -6.26 17.83
CA GLY A 22 -21.77 -5.52 16.58
C GLY A 22 -21.22 -4.12 16.81
N GLY A 23 -21.67 -3.43 17.86
CA GLY A 23 -21.18 -2.11 18.24
C GLY A 23 -19.71 -2.12 18.67
N ILE A 24 -19.29 -3.13 19.46
CA ILE A 24 -17.88 -3.28 19.84
C ILE A 24 -17.03 -3.54 18.61
N SER A 25 -17.47 -4.43 17.71
CA SER A 25 -16.73 -4.70 16.46
C SER A 25 -16.59 -3.46 15.60
N LEU A 26 -17.63 -2.66 15.44
CA LEU A 26 -17.60 -1.40 14.71
C LEU A 26 -16.69 -0.36 15.37
N LEU A 27 -16.70 -0.28 16.71
CA LEU A 27 -15.80 0.62 17.45
C LEU A 27 -14.33 0.22 17.25
N VAL A 28 -14.01 -1.06 17.40
CA VAL A 28 -12.64 -1.56 17.18
C VAL A 28 -12.20 -1.25 15.75
N TRP A 29 -13.03 -1.51 14.76
CA TRP A 29 -12.73 -1.27 13.35
C TRP A 29 -12.61 0.22 13.05
N GLY A 30 -13.52 1.06 13.54
CA GLY A 30 -13.47 2.51 13.37
C GLY A 30 -12.27 3.14 14.06
N LEU A 31 -11.97 2.76 15.30
CA LEU A 31 -10.79 3.26 16.03
C LEU A 31 -9.48 2.78 15.42
N SER A 32 -9.41 1.53 14.95
CA SER A 32 -8.23 1.03 14.26
C SER A 32 -7.97 1.75 12.93
N GLY A 33 -9.03 2.24 12.27
CA GLY A 33 -8.90 3.12 11.10
C GLY A 33 -8.13 4.41 11.38
N LEU A 34 -8.15 4.92 12.61
CA LEU A 34 -7.37 6.09 13.01
C LEU A 34 -5.85 5.84 12.95
N THR A 35 -5.42 4.57 13.07
CA THR A 35 -4.00 4.23 12.89
C THR A 35 -3.49 4.57 11.49
N HIS A 36 -4.37 4.54 10.48
CA HIS A 36 -4.03 4.96 9.13
C HIS A 36 -3.69 6.45 9.05
N ILE A 37 -4.47 7.28 9.75
CA ILE A 37 -4.19 8.72 9.88
C ILE A 37 -2.87 8.92 10.62
N ALA A 38 -2.64 8.17 11.70
CA ALA A 38 -1.39 8.23 12.46
C ALA A 38 -0.17 7.83 11.59
N MET A 39 -0.30 6.81 10.73
CA MET A 39 0.75 6.44 9.77
C MET A 39 1.10 7.59 8.81
N VAL A 40 0.11 8.32 8.33
CA VAL A 40 0.33 9.49 7.46
C VAL A 40 1.00 10.63 8.22
N LEU A 41 0.60 10.89 9.47
CA LEU A 41 1.12 12.02 10.26
C LEU A 41 2.50 11.78 10.86
N PHE A 42 2.79 10.56 11.28
CA PHE A 42 4.00 10.20 12.04
C PHE A 42 4.96 9.28 11.26
N GLY A 43 4.56 8.81 10.09
CA GLY A 43 5.42 8.06 9.21
C GLY A 43 6.45 8.94 8.50
N PRO A 44 7.45 8.32 7.85
CA PRO A 44 8.44 9.07 7.09
C PRO A 44 7.79 9.79 5.91
N GLN A 45 8.19 11.02 5.70
CA GLN A 45 7.64 11.88 4.64
C GLN A 45 8.56 11.89 3.43
N GLN A 46 7.97 11.89 2.25
CA GLN A 46 8.65 12.13 0.99
C GLN A 46 8.89 13.64 0.83
N ALA A 47 10.12 14.04 0.60
CA ALA A 47 10.49 15.47 0.46
C ALA A 47 10.27 15.97 -0.97
N GLN A 48 10.40 15.10 -1.98
CA GLN A 48 10.18 15.41 -3.38
C GLN A 48 9.12 14.47 -3.96
N PHE A 49 8.16 15.02 -4.73
CA PHE A 49 7.06 14.25 -5.33
C PHE A 49 7.28 13.94 -6.82
N MET A 50 8.14 14.72 -7.48
CA MET A 50 8.44 14.54 -8.89
C MET A 50 9.76 13.78 -9.05
N PRO A 51 9.86 12.90 -10.05
CA PRO A 51 11.13 12.26 -10.37
C PRO A 51 12.16 13.32 -10.77
N PRO A 52 13.46 13.05 -10.57
CA PRO A 52 14.49 13.95 -11.06
C PRO A 52 14.39 14.09 -12.57
N ALA A 53 14.62 15.28 -13.08
CA ALA A 53 14.60 15.58 -14.51
C ALA A 53 16.01 15.88 -15.02
N ALA A 54 16.30 15.45 -16.24
CA ALA A 54 17.53 15.79 -16.93
C ALA A 54 17.25 15.94 -18.43
N SER A 55 17.95 16.87 -19.08
CA SER A 55 17.90 17.04 -20.52
C SER A 55 18.78 16.01 -21.22
N VAL A 56 18.32 15.53 -22.37
CA VAL A 56 19.08 14.63 -23.24
C VAL A 56 19.83 15.46 -24.26
N ALA A 57 21.17 15.43 -24.26
CA ALA A 57 21.96 15.94 -25.37
C ALA A 57 21.89 14.93 -26.50
N LEU A 58 21.20 15.26 -27.60
CA LEU A 58 21.05 14.38 -28.74
C LEU A 58 22.26 14.41 -29.65
N GLU A 59 22.99 15.53 -29.69
CA GLU A 59 24.22 15.67 -30.45
C GLU A 59 25.31 14.82 -29.82
N GLY A 60 25.95 13.96 -30.65
CA GLY A 60 26.96 13.02 -30.18
C GLY A 60 26.45 11.80 -29.41
N ALA A 61 25.16 11.68 -29.24
CA ALA A 61 24.59 10.47 -28.62
C ALA A 61 24.62 9.29 -29.58
N ARG A 62 25.14 8.18 -29.13
CA ARG A 62 25.16 6.92 -29.90
C ARG A 62 23.71 6.40 -29.99
N PRO A 63 23.28 5.90 -31.18
CA PRO A 63 21.95 5.28 -31.30
C PRO A 63 21.79 4.12 -30.31
N VAL A 64 20.69 4.09 -29.58
CA VAL A 64 20.44 3.04 -28.58
C VAL A 64 20.45 1.64 -29.20
N ALA A 65 19.88 1.48 -30.40
CA ALA A 65 19.89 0.20 -31.12
C ALA A 65 21.30 -0.32 -31.40
N ALA A 66 22.23 0.57 -31.78
CA ALA A 66 23.63 0.21 -31.97
C ALA A 66 24.32 -0.20 -30.66
N THR A 67 24.01 0.51 -29.60
CA THR A 67 24.52 0.18 -28.24
C THR A 67 24.05 -1.21 -27.80
N LEU A 68 22.76 -1.53 -27.98
CA LEU A 68 22.19 -2.81 -27.59
C LEU A 68 22.76 -3.97 -28.47
N ALA A 69 22.88 -3.76 -29.77
CA ALA A 69 23.46 -4.76 -30.68
C ALA A 69 24.89 -5.12 -30.29
N ASP A 70 25.74 -4.14 -29.95
CA ASP A 70 27.11 -4.39 -29.50
C ASP A 70 27.19 -5.17 -28.18
N LYS A 71 26.14 -5.16 -27.40
CA LYS A 71 26.03 -5.90 -26.12
C LYS A 71 25.30 -7.24 -26.26
N GLY A 72 24.96 -7.63 -27.51
CA GLY A 72 24.25 -8.86 -27.81
C GLY A 72 22.80 -8.87 -27.33
N ILE A 73 22.22 -7.69 -27.06
CA ILE A 73 20.80 -7.56 -26.64
C ILE A 73 19.97 -7.44 -27.92
N ALA A 74 19.32 -8.52 -28.30
CA ALA A 74 18.46 -8.57 -29.48
C ALA A 74 17.04 -8.05 -29.19
N GLU A 75 16.56 -8.27 -27.98
CA GLU A 75 15.21 -7.90 -27.55
C GLU A 75 15.23 -7.29 -26.14
N ALA A 76 14.35 -6.38 -25.87
CA ALA A 76 14.15 -5.78 -24.55
C ALA A 76 12.67 -5.44 -24.33
N VAL A 77 12.19 -5.62 -23.11
CA VAL A 77 10.82 -5.27 -22.70
C VAL A 77 10.61 -3.76 -22.71
N ALA A 78 11.62 -3.02 -22.27
CA ALA A 78 11.58 -1.56 -22.26
C ALA A 78 12.97 -0.95 -22.45
N VAL A 79 13.03 0.16 -23.18
CA VAL A 79 14.22 1.00 -23.31
C VAL A 79 13.82 2.45 -23.15
N LYS A 80 14.47 3.17 -22.27
CA LYS A 80 14.16 4.59 -22.00
C LYS A 80 15.38 5.35 -21.50
N THR A 81 15.25 6.68 -21.48
CA THR A 81 16.21 7.58 -20.83
C THR A 81 15.82 7.84 -19.39
N VAL A 82 16.79 7.81 -18.49
CA VAL A 82 16.63 8.18 -17.09
C VAL A 82 17.72 9.17 -16.67
N PRO A 83 17.47 10.07 -15.71
CA PRO A 83 18.48 10.97 -15.16
C PRO A 83 19.63 10.18 -14.54
N ALA A 84 20.85 10.58 -14.79
CA ALA A 84 22.05 9.96 -14.22
C ALA A 84 22.41 10.56 -12.86
N PRO A 85 22.94 9.79 -11.88
CA PRO A 85 23.47 10.28 -10.59
C PRO A 85 24.59 11.25 -10.84
N GLY A 86 25.08 11.82 -11.48
CA GLY A 86 26.15 12.79 -11.72
C GLY A 86 25.77 13.87 -12.73
N GLY A 87 24.52 13.87 -13.16
CA GLY A 87 24.02 14.75 -14.22
C GLY A 87 23.98 14.06 -15.60
N GLY A 88 23.18 14.63 -16.48
CA GLY A 88 22.89 14.05 -17.79
C GLY A 88 21.92 12.86 -17.68
N VAL A 89 21.98 11.96 -18.67
CA VAL A 89 21.06 10.82 -18.78
C VAL A 89 21.79 9.51 -19.06
N LEU A 90 21.12 8.40 -18.76
CA LEU A 90 21.51 7.04 -19.13
C LEU A 90 20.39 6.39 -19.95
N TRP A 91 20.77 5.45 -20.84
CA TRP A 91 19.84 4.48 -21.39
C TRP A 91 19.58 3.40 -20.33
N GLN A 92 18.34 3.25 -19.92
CA GLN A 92 17.89 2.15 -19.07
C GLN A 92 17.23 1.10 -19.93
N VAL A 93 17.64 -0.16 -19.75
CA VAL A 93 17.15 -1.31 -20.50
C VAL A 93 16.61 -2.36 -19.55
N THR A 94 15.37 -2.77 -19.78
CA THR A 94 14.70 -3.88 -19.09
C THR A 94 14.64 -5.04 -20.07
N GLU A 95 15.43 -6.09 -19.89
CA GLU A 95 15.44 -7.27 -20.74
C GLU A 95 14.34 -8.24 -20.36
N GLU A 96 14.14 -8.47 -19.04
CA GLU A 96 13.14 -9.38 -18.51
C GLU A 96 12.43 -8.77 -17.29
N PRO A 97 11.19 -9.18 -17.00
CA PRO A 97 10.51 -8.83 -15.75
C PRO A 97 11.29 -9.37 -14.53
N LEU A 98 11.19 -8.68 -13.41
CA LEU A 98 11.71 -9.07 -12.08
C LEU A 98 13.24 -9.22 -11.99
N VAL A 99 13.99 -8.73 -12.98
CA VAL A 99 15.46 -8.67 -12.93
C VAL A 99 15.94 -7.23 -12.81
N GLN A 100 17.24 -7.07 -12.53
CA GLN A 100 17.90 -5.76 -12.53
C GLN A 100 17.90 -5.17 -13.93
N ARG A 101 17.72 -3.84 -14.02
CA ARG A 101 17.84 -3.10 -15.27
C ARG A 101 19.30 -2.86 -15.59
N ARG A 102 19.63 -2.81 -16.88
CA ARG A 102 20.97 -2.46 -17.35
C ARG A 102 21.00 -0.99 -17.75
N TYR A 103 22.16 -0.37 -17.58
CA TYR A 103 22.31 1.05 -17.83
C TYR A 103 23.52 1.29 -18.73
N PHE A 104 23.32 2.15 -19.72
CA PHE A 104 24.36 2.46 -20.70
C PHE A 104 24.52 3.97 -20.84
N ARG A 105 25.76 4.41 -21.02
CA ARG A 105 26.07 5.81 -21.26
C ARG A 105 25.77 6.16 -22.72
N PRO A 106 25.02 7.24 -23.01
CA PRO A 106 24.67 7.60 -24.39
C PRO A 106 25.86 7.99 -25.25
N SER A 107 26.92 8.54 -24.68
CA SER A 107 28.09 9.04 -25.46
C SER A 107 28.92 7.95 -26.12
N ASP A 108 29.09 6.82 -25.45
CA ASP A 108 29.98 5.75 -25.89
C ASP A 108 29.37 4.34 -25.87
N GLY A 109 28.16 4.21 -25.34
CA GLY A 109 27.51 2.93 -25.17
C GLY A 109 28.12 2.06 -24.07
N ALA A 110 28.97 2.63 -23.21
CA ALA A 110 29.54 1.89 -22.10
C ALA A 110 28.49 1.49 -21.06
N GLU A 111 28.53 0.24 -20.65
CA GLU A 111 27.63 -0.26 -19.59
C GLU A 111 28.12 0.19 -18.22
N ILE A 112 27.19 0.60 -17.38
CA ILE A 112 27.43 1.00 -15.99
C ILE A 112 27.21 -0.23 -15.09
N ALA A 113 28.29 -0.83 -14.63
CA ALA A 113 28.24 -1.96 -13.70
C ALA A 113 27.51 -1.55 -12.40
N GLY A 114 26.56 -2.36 -11.95
CA GLY A 114 25.73 -2.04 -10.77
C GLY A 114 24.84 -0.80 -10.94
N GLY A 115 24.57 -0.40 -12.18
CA GLY A 115 23.83 0.81 -12.52
C GLY A 115 22.43 0.86 -11.90
N ASP A 116 21.75 -0.28 -11.80
CA ASP A 116 20.38 -0.33 -11.24
C ASP A 116 20.37 -0.02 -9.74
N ARG A 117 21.32 -0.55 -8.99
CA ARG A 117 21.51 -0.22 -7.58
C ARG A 117 21.89 1.26 -7.41
N THR A 118 22.84 1.75 -8.18
CA THR A 118 23.27 3.16 -8.13
C THR A 118 22.12 4.10 -8.46
N GLN A 119 21.30 3.75 -9.43
CA GLN A 119 20.10 4.50 -9.78
C GLN A 119 19.06 4.50 -8.66
N ALA A 120 18.85 3.35 -8.01
CA ALA A 120 17.95 3.26 -6.88
C ALA A 120 18.41 4.12 -5.69
N GLU A 121 19.69 4.09 -5.37
CA GLU A 121 20.30 4.92 -4.33
C GLU A 121 20.16 6.43 -4.64
N PHE A 122 20.39 6.82 -5.89
CA PHE A 122 20.17 8.19 -6.35
C PHE A 122 18.71 8.64 -6.20
N LEU A 123 17.77 7.83 -6.66
CA LEU A 123 16.34 8.13 -6.56
C LEU A 123 15.87 8.22 -5.11
N ALA A 124 16.32 7.28 -4.24
CA ALA A 124 15.98 7.33 -2.83
C ALA A 124 16.46 8.63 -2.15
N ARG A 125 17.70 9.06 -2.42
CA ARG A 125 18.24 10.31 -1.91
C ARG A 125 17.47 11.52 -2.42
N HIS A 126 17.11 11.52 -3.71
CA HIS A 126 16.31 12.58 -4.30
C HIS A 126 14.94 12.69 -3.60
N TYR A 127 14.20 11.59 -3.48
CA TYR A 127 12.86 11.62 -2.93
C TYR A 127 12.81 11.92 -1.43
N LEU A 128 13.81 11.49 -0.68
CA LEU A 128 13.87 11.67 0.77
C LEU A 128 14.68 12.91 1.19
N ALA A 129 15.36 13.57 0.24
CA ALA A 129 16.27 14.69 0.49
C ALA A 129 17.27 14.38 1.64
N THR A 130 17.89 13.19 1.59
CA THR A 130 18.79 12.73 2.67
C THR A 130 20.14 12.30 2.14
N ASP A 131 21.19 12.66 2.89
CA ASP A 131 22.58 12.26 2.63
C ASP A 131 23.05 11.12 3.54
N ARG A 132 22.13 10.51 4.30
CA ARG A 132 22.45 9.38 5.18
C ARG A 132 23.13 8.25 4.40
N ALA A 133 24.07 7.55 5.06
CA ALA A 133 24.69 6.38 4.48
C ALA A 133 23.64 5.27 4.26
N ILE A 134 23.71 4.58 3.15
CA ILE A 134 22.90 3.39 2.88
C ILE A 134 23.68 2.19 3.41
N THR A 135 23.11 1.49 4.39
CA THR A 135 23.74 0.35 5.07
C THR A 135 23.43 -0.98 4.39
N SER A 136 22.30 -1.06 3.68
CA SER A 136 21.90 -2.26 2.94
C SER A 136 21.14 -1.86 1.68
N ALA A 137 21.39 -2.59 0.59
CA ALA A 137 20.68 -2.47 -0.68
C ALA A 137 20.41 -3.86 -1.24
N VAL A 138 19.14 -4.27 -1.28
CA VAL A 138 18.71 -5.61 -1.71
C VAL A 138 17.62 -5.47 -2.77
N LEU A 139 17.77 -6.21 -3.88
CA LEU A 139 16.70 -6.31 -4.88
C LEU A 139 15.62 -7.25 -4.36
N GLN A 140 14.40 -6.73 -4.23
CA GLN A 140 13.23 -7.48 -3.79
C GLN A 140 12.33 -7.76 -5.00
N THR A 141 12.09 -9.04 -5.26
CA THR A 141 11.31 -9.52 -6.41
C THR A 141 9.94 -10.08 -6.01
N GLY A 142 9.60 -10.02 -4.74
CA GLY A 142 8.31 -10.48 -4.20
C GLY A 142 7.80 -9.56 -3.11
N PHE A 143 6.49 -9.63 -2.84
CA PHE A 143 5.87 -8.89 -1.74
C PHE A 143 6.05 -9.64 -0.42
N ASP A 144 6.16 -8.87 0.67
CA ASP A 144 6.25 -9.39 2.04
C ASP A 144 5.45 -8.51 3.02
N ALA A 145 5.64 -8.74 4.33
CA ALA A 145 4.93 -7.98 5.37
C ALA A 145 5.33 -6.51 5.42
N ASP A 146 6.60 -6.19 5.09
CA ASP A 146 7.13 -4.82 5.11
C ASP A 146 6.83 -4.08 3.80
N TYR A 147 6.69 -4.84 2.70
CA TYR A 147 6.35 -4.33 1.38
C TYR A 147 5.20 -5.15 0.78
N PRO A 148 3.95 -4.91 1.21
CA PRO A 148 2.79 -5.70 0.82
C PRO A 148 2.34 -5.43 -0.62
N TRP A 149 1.58 -6.36 -1.18
CA TRP A 149 1.09 -6.36 -2.57
C TRP A 149 0.33 -5.09 -3.00
N VAL A 150 -0.20 -4.33 -2.06
CA VAL A 150 -0.88 -3.05 -2.33
C VAL A 150 0.02 -2.04 -3.03
N ASN A 151 1.34 -2.15 -2.89
CA ASN A 151 2.33 -1.30 -3.56
C ASN A 151 2.45 -1.59 -5.07
N ARG A 152 2.09 -2.79 -5.52
CA ARG A 152 1.95 -3.24 -6.93
C ARG A 152 3.21 -3.18 -7.81
N LEU A 153 4.31 -2.64 -7.35
CA LEU A 153 5.54 -2.46 -8.13
C LEU A 153 6.58 -3.51 -7.73
N LEU A 154 7.08 -4.27 -8.70
CA LEU A 154 8.20 -5.19 -8.57
C LEU A 154 9.00 -5.24 -9.89
N PRO A 155 10.30 -5.51 -9.81
CA PRO A 155 11.13 -5.58 -8.61
C PRO A 155 11.44 -4.19 -8.07
N VAL A 156 11.69 -4.10 -6.76
CA VAL A 156 12.11 -2.87 -6.09
C VAL A 156 13.44 -3.06 -5.38
N TRP A 157 14.20 -1.99 -5.25
CA TRP A 157 15.35 -1.95 -4.38
C TRP A 157 14.91 -1.56 -2.97
N LYS A 158 15.11 -2.46 -2.00
CA LYS A 158 14.97 -2.17 -0.57
C LYS A 158 16.28 -1.58 -0.08
N LEU A 159 16.25 -0.30 0.28
CA LEU A 159 17.42 0.48 0.71
C LEU A 159 17.24 0.87 2.17
N GLN A 160 18.12 0.40 3.05
CA GLN A 160 18.14 0.77 4.46
C GLN A 160 19.14 1.89 4.71
N PHE A 161 18.74 2.90 5.44
CA PHE A 161 19.56 4.05 5.79
C PHE A 161 20.13 3.93 7.21
N ALA A 162 21.31 4.48 7.43
CA ALA A 162 21.89 4.60 8.75
C ALA A 162 21.02 5.51 9.64
N GLY A 163 20.88 5.13 10.91
CA GLY A 163 20.09 5.85 11.91
C GLY A 163 19.29 4.89 12.79
N ASP A 164 18.76 5.40 13.90
CA ASP A 164 18.03 4.61 14.89
C ASP A 164 16.52 4.50 14.58
N ASP A 165 16.06 5.20 13.54
CA ASP A 165 14.67 5.25 13.14
C ASP A 165 14.24 4.12 12.19
N GLY A 166 15.20 3.31 11.70
CA GLY A 166 14.92 2.20 10.78
C GLY A 166 14.45 2.63 9.40
N LEU A 167 14.83 3.84 8.93
CA LEU A 167 14.39 4.37 7.65
C LEU A 167 14.74 3.44 6.50
N THR A 168 13.73 3.00 5.76
CA THR A 168 13.83 2.08 4.62
C THR A 168 13.05 2.64 3.44
N ALA A 169 13.70 2.75 2.27
CA ALA A 169 13.06 3.15 1.03
C ALA A 169 12.92 1.95 0.08
N TYR A 170 11.79 1.87 -0.61
CA TYR A 170 11.56 0.92 -1.70
C TYR A 170 11.47 1.68 -3.01
N VAL A 171 12.44 1.45 -3.89
CA VAL A 171 12.58 2.21 -5.13
C VAL A 171 12.34 1.31 -6.33
N HIS A 172 11.41 1.68 -7.18
CA HIS A 172 11.18 1.04 -8.47
C HIS A 172 11.90 1.82 -9.57
N THR A 173 13.06 1.33 -9.98
CA THR A 173 13.94 2.05 -10.90
C THR A 173 13.34 2.18 -12.29
N GLU A 174 12.54 1.22 -12.75
CA GLU A 174 11.91 1.30 -14.07
C GLU A 174 10.95 2.48 -14.21
N THR A 175 10.15 2.79 -13.20
CA THR A 175 9.28 3.97 -13.21
C THR A 175 9.94 5.20 -12.60
N SER A 176 11.20 5.10 -12.17
CA SER A 176 11.92 6.15 -11.45
C SER A 176 11.14 6.69 -10.26
N SER A 177 10.48 5.82 -9.50
CA SER A 177 9.58 6.21 -8.41
C SER A 177 10.00 5.63 -7.06
N LEU A 178 9.67 6.36 -6.01
CA LEU A 178 9.65 5.83 -4.64
C LEU A 178 8.34 5.06 -4.46
N ALA A 179 8.44 3.73 -4.40
CA ALA A 179 7.28 2.85 -4.30
C ALA A 179 6.71 2.82 -2.88
N ALA A 180 7.57 2.87 -1.86
CA ALA A 180 7.19 3.00 -0.46
C ALA A 180 8.36 3.55 0.36
N VAL A 181 8.05 4.11 1.51
CA VAL A 181 9.03 4.48 2.54
C VAL A 181 8.47 4.08 3.90
N ASN A 182 9.29 3.41 4.70
CA ASN A 182 8.94 2.92 6.02
C ASN A 182 9.97 3.37 7.05
N ASN A 183 9.55 3.39 8.31
CA ASN A 183 10.43 3.44 9.47
C ASN A 183 9.83 2.61 10.61
N THR A 184 10.55 2.43 11.70
CA THR A 184 10.10 1.64 12.87
C THR A 184 8.74 2.09 13.39
N THR A 185 8.42 3.40 13.37
CA THR A 185 7.12 3.92 13.79
C THR A 185 6.02 3.49 12.84
N GLN A 186 6.25 3.64 11.53
CA GLN A 186 5.32 3.22 10.48
C GLN A 186 5.03 1.71 10.56
N GLU A 187 6.07 0.89 10.73
CA GLU A 187 5.93 -0.57 10.85
C GLU A 187 5.11 -0.99 12.07
N ARG A 188 5.32 -0.33 13.22
CA ARG A 188 4.53 -0.57 14.45
C ARG A 188 3.06 -0.20 14.24
N LEU A 189 2.78 0.98 13.69
CA LEU A 189 1.42 1.41 13.41
C LEU A 189 0.72 0.49 12.39
N GLN A 190 1.44 0.07 11.37
CA GLN A 190 0.94 -0.88 10.37
C GLN A 190 0.65 -2.26 10.97
N SER A 191 1.48 -2.71 11.92
CA SER A 191 1.25 -3.96 12.66
C SER A 191 -0.04 -3.89 13.48
N VAL A 192 -0.26 -2.78 14.19
CA VAL A 192 -1.50 -2.52 14.94
C VAL A 192 -2.70 -2.45 14.00
N PHE A 193 -2.56 -1.75 12.87
CA PHE A 193 -3.61 -1.67 11.86
C PHE A 193 -3.99 -3.06 11.33
N ARG A 194 -3.00 -3.88 10.93
CA ARG A 194 -3.26 -5.24 10.46
C ARG A 194 -3.96 -6.09 11.52
N ALA A 195 -3.48 -6.03 12.76
CA ALA A 195 -4.05 -6.82 13.85
C ALA A 195 -5.50 -6.45 14.16
N LEU A 196 -5.85 -5.17 14.17
CA LEU A 196 -7.15 -4.68 14.62
C LEU A 196 -8.14 -4.38 13.49
N HIS A 197 -7.66 -3.96 12.32
CA HIS A 197 -8.50 -3.54 11.20
C HIS A 197 -8.72 -4.67 10.19
N THR A 198 -7.67 -5.41 9.86
CA THR A 198 -7.74 -6.53 8.90
C THR A 198 -7.78 -7.90 9.56
N TRP A 199 -7.68 -7.97 10.90
CA TRP A 199 -7.77 -9.19 11.69
C TRP A 199 -6.78 -10.28 11.25
N GLU A 200 -5.54 -9.88 10.90
CA GLU A 200 -4.48 -10.76 10.40
C GLU A 200 -3.79 -11.60 11.48
N TRP A 201 -4.50 -11.98 12.55
CA TRP A 201 -3.99 -12.83 13.64
C TRP A 201 -4.48 -14.28 13.56
N GLY A 202 -4.92 -14.72 12.37
CA GLY A 202 -5.39 -16.08 12.09
C GLY A 202 -5.13 -16.49 10.65
N PRO A 203 -5.68 -17.60 10.18
CA PRO A 203 -5.62 -17.98 8.77
C PRO A 203 -6.15 -16.84 7.92
N GLN A 204 -5.29 -16.29 7.07
CA GLN A 204 -5.55 -15.06 6.32
C GLN A 204 -6.89 -15.10 5.59
N GLY A 205 -7.70 -14.07 5.79
CA GLY A 205 -9.00 -13.90 5.14
C GLY A 205 -10.18 -14.59 5.81
N ILE A 206 -10.00 -15.69 6.56
CA ILE A 206 -11.11 -16.43 7.19
C ILE A 206 -11.73 -15.58 8.32
N TRP A 207 -10.90 -15.02 9.19
CA TRP A 207 -11.39 -14.20 10.30
C TRP A 207 -12.03 -12.91 9.82
N THR A 208 -11.43 -12.24 8.84
CA THR A 208 -12.02 -11.03 8.23
C THR A 208 -13.38 -11.36 7.60
N GLY A 209 -13.46 -12.47 6.85
CA GLY A 209 -14.71 -12.93 6.26
C GLY A 209 -15.77 -13.28 7.31
N LEU A 210 -15.41 -14.04 8.34
CA LEU A 210 -16.34 -14.45 9.41
C LEU A 210 -16.86 -13.26 10.21
N ILE A 211 -15.98 -12.33 10.60
CA ILE A 211 -16.37 -11.16 11.38
C ILE A 211 -17.22 -10.21 10.55
N THR A 212 -16.87 -10.00 9.29
CA THR A 212 -17.68 -9.19 8.37
C THR A 212 -19.05 -9.83 8.14
N ALA A 213 -19.10 -11.15 7.89
CA ALA A 213 -20.36 -11.88 7.71
C ALA A 213 -21.22 -11.85 8.98
N LEU A 214 -20.60 -12.04 10.15
CA LEU A 214 -21.31 -12.00 11.44
C LEU A 214 -21.83 -10.60 11.74
N SER A 215 -21.05 -9.56 11.52
CA SER A 215 -21.45 -8.16 11.70
C SER A 215 -22.61 -7.79 10.76
N LEU A 216 -22.52 -8.19 9.48
CA LEU A 216 -23.57 -7.96 8.49
C LEU A 216 -24.85 -8.74 8.83
N ALA A 217 -24.76 -10.01 9.20
CA ALA A 217 -25.90 -10.82 9.62
C ALA A 217 -26.57 -10.23 10.86
N THR A 218 -25.78 -9.74 11.83
CA THR A 218 -26.28 -9.07 13.04
C THR A 218 -27.01 -7.78 12.71
N LEU A 219 -26.46 -6.95 11.81
CA LEU A 219 -27.08 -5.70 11.36
C LEU A 219 -28.38 -5.96 10.61
N LEU A 220 -28.40 -6.93 9.70
CA LEU A 220 -29.59 -7.30 8.94
C LEU A 220 -30.68 -7.89 9.84
N ALA A 221 -30.33 -8.80 10.76
CA ALA A 221 -31.27 -9.39 11.70
C ALA A 221 -31.85 -8.32 12.64
N SER A 222 -31.02 -7.42 13.16
CA SER A 222 -31.47 -6.34 14.04
C SER A 222 -32.34 -5.32 13.30
N GLY A 223 -31.98 -4.95 12.08
CA GLY A 223 -32.76 -4.05 11.22
C GLY A 223 -34.12 -4.63 10.83
N SER A 224 -34.16 -5.92 10.48
CA SER A 224 -35.40 -6.63 10.15
C SER A 224 -36.34 -6.74 11.35
N LEU A 225 -35.79 -7.03 12.56
CA LEU A 225 -36.56 -7.06 13.79
C LEU A 225 -37.10 -5.67 14.16
N GLN A 226 -36.28 -4.63 14.01
CA GLN A 226 -36.76 -3.25 14.22
C GLN A 226 -37.86 -2.87 13.22
N ALA A 227 -37.69 -3.13 11.95
CA ALA A 227 -38.69 -2.86 10.92
C ALA A 227 -40.02 -3.58 11.21
N PHE A 228 -39.96 -4.84 11.70
CA PHE A 228 -41.14 -5.61 12.04
C PHE A 228 -41.87 -5.07 13.30
N PHE A 229 -41.12 -4.64 14.34
CA PHE A 229 -41.71 -4.17 15.59
C PHE A 229 -42.01 -2.67 15.62
N LEU A 230 -41.34 -1.85 14.79
CA LEU A 230 -41.53 -0.40 14.70
C LEU A 230 -42.41 0.01 13.51
N ARG A 231 -43.14 -0.93 12.91
CA ARG A 231 -44.04 -0.69 11.79
C ARG A 231 -45.05 0.42 12.02
N ASP A 232 -45.35 0.67 13.30
CA ASP A 232 -46.35 1.68 13.75
C ASP A 232 -45.67 2.96 14.29
N MET A 233 -44.35 3.12 14.20
CA MET A 233 -43.61 4.31 14.65
C MET A 233 -43.21 5.25 13.49
N PRO A 234 -43.17 6.57 13.72
CA PRO A 234 -42.80 7.52 12.67
C PRO A 234 -41.37 7.38 12.17
N LEU A 235 -41.19 7.55 10.87
CA LEU A 235 -40.09 7.29 9.94
C LEU A 235 -38.62 7.66 10.27
N PRO A 236 -38.21 8.44 11.29
CA PRO A 236 -36.80 8.88 11.36
C PRO A 236 -35.83 7.78 11.81
N VAL A 237 -36.27 6.73 12.50
CA VAL A 237 -35.36 5.71 13.05
C VAL A 237 -34.98 4.62 12.03
N SER A 238 -35.85 4.33 11.06
CA SER A 238 -35.60 3.32 10.01
C SER A 238 -34.54 3.75 8.99
N TRP A 239 -34.44 5.04 8.70
CA TRP A 239 -33.47 5.59 7.76
C TRP A 239 -32.03 5.57 8.30
N LEU A 240 -31.87 5.77 9.61
CA LEU A 240 -30.55 5.71 10.25
C LEU A 240 -29.95 4.31 10.18
N SER A 241 -30.76 3.26 10.37
CA SER A 241 -30.33 1.86 10.26
C SER A 241 -29.96 1.50 8.80
N LEU A 242 -30.70 2.02 7.84
CA LEU A 242 -30.40 1.83 6.41
C LEU A 242 -29.12 2.57 6.00
N PHE A 243 -28.91 3.78 6.52
CA PHE A 243 -27.71 4.58 6.25
C PHE A 243 -26.46 3.91 6.84
N VAL A 244 -26.51 3.39 8.06
CA VAL A 244 -25.41 2.65 8.70
C VAL A 244 -25.09 1.36 7.91
N ALA A 245 -26.10 0.63 7.43
CA ALA A 245 -25.91 -0.55 6.58
C ALA A 245 -25.27 -0.21 5.23
N LEU A 246 -25.69 0.88 4.57
CA LEU A 246 -25.13 1.35 3.31
C LEU A 246 -23.68 1.83 3.46
N VAL A 247 -23.36 2.57 4.51
CA VAL A 247 -22.00 3.04 4.79
C VAL A 247 -21.08 1.85 5.09
N SER A 248 -21.57 0.84 5.82
CA SER A 248 -20.79 -0.39 6.06
C SER A 248 -20.51 -1.19 4.80
N LEU A 249 -21.43 -1.22 3.83
CA LEU A 249 -21.26 -1.88 2.54
C LEU A 249 -20.26 -1.14 1.62
N THR A 250 -20.21 0.19 1.69
CA THR A 250 -19.29 0.99 0.88
C THR A 250 -17.86 0.98 1.43
N LEU A 251 -17.69 0.79 2.73
CA LEU A 251 -16.36 0.70 3.38
C LEU A 251 -15.76 -0.72 3.33
N ALA A 252 -16.54 -1.74 2.94
CA ALA A 252 -16.10 -3.13 2.81
C ALA A 252 -15.54 -3.48 1.41
N ARG A 253 -15.44 -2.49 0.52
CA ARG A 253 -14.78 -2.59 -0.80
C ARG A 253 -13.40 -1.94 -0.77
#